data_97f04a84e52efa9191c700ae99fb195c
#
_entry.id   97f04a84e52efa9191c700ae99fb195c
#
_cell.length_a   1.000
_cell.length_b   1.000
_cell.length_c   1.000
_cell.angle_alpha   90.00
_cell.angle_beta   90.00
_cell.angle_gamma   90.00
#
_symmetry.space_group_name_H-M   'P 1'
#
loop_
_entity.id
_entity.type
_entity.pdbx_description
1 polymer ?
#
loop_
_entity_poly.entity_id
_entity_poly.type
_entity_poly.pdbx_seq_one_letter_code
_entity_poly.pdbx_strand_id
1 'polypeptide(L)'
;MEINELNYYELEPEENIFSDIVADVTHQCNMTCKNCYIPNRDVPDMDIDRMIDCINRFPNRTMIRIIGAEPTMRNDLLKIIERIRATGHRCTLLTNGLKLASNKYVARLKKARLSHVYISLNGVDNNDWYEEIDELRCAKVKIMALKNIYANKFILDTGTIIVKGINDEAPQRMLNLLKRENIVHAVCRFKNVGQLGRYMKESGDENYTQEQMITLLSKQVGVSEDYIWEWKSKPIYQNDHVEESSFMFPLDPNAAGKFLHRSGIWIKVADWDVGNKPTAFPGQTRRGRITEDFKIAPFFEHVKLNEGGY
;
A
#
# COMPACT_ATOMS: atom_id res chain seq x y z
N MET A 1 -3.01 28.79 5.14
CA MET A 1 -2.34 28.85 3.81
C MET A 1 -3.15 27.88 2.97
N GLU A 2 -3.98 28.40 2.09
CA GLU A 2 -4.77 27.59 1.17
C GLU A 2 -3.85 26.60 0.48
N ILE A 3 -4.26 25.34 0.45
CA ILE A 3 -3.53 24.28 -0.25
C ILE A 3 -3.73 24.60 -1.73
N ASN A 4 -2.79 25.28 -2.25
CA ASN A 4 -2.86 25.86 -3.57
C ASN A 4 -2.77 24.78 -4.64
N GLU A 5 -3.56 24.97 -5.68
CA GLU A 5 -3.41 24.43 -7.03
C GLU A 5 -1.94 24.39 -7.55
N LEU A 6 -1.04 25.11 -6.90
CA LEU A 6 0.39 25.23 -7.24
C LEU A 6 1.23 23.96 -7.13
N ASN A 7 0.71 22.90 -6.53
CA ASN A 7 1.46 21.64 -6.32
C ASN A 7 0.93 20.46 -7.11
N TYR A 8 -0.22 20.60 -7.77
CA TYR A 8 -0.68 19.64 -8.75
C TYR A 8 -0.05 19.97 -10.10
N TYR A 9 0.52 18.97 -10.71
CA TYR A 9 1.03 19.05 -12.08
C TYR A 9 0.84 17.72 -12.77
N GLU A 10 0.74 17.76 -14.08
CA GLU A 10 0.69 16.57 -14.93
C GLU A 10 1.88 16.56 -15.88
N LEU A 11 2.43 15.38 -16.06
CA LEU A 11 3.53 15.13 -16.98
C LEU A 11 3.04 14.20 -18.09
N GLU A 12 3.58 14.38 -19.28
CA GLU A 12 3.44 13.35 -20.30
C GLU A 12 4.22 12.10 -19.87
N PRO A 13 3.81 10.88 -20.29
CA PRO A 13 4.46 9.64 -19.89
C PRO A 13 5.99 9.63 -20.12
N GLU A 14 6.48 10.27 -21.19
CA GLU A 14 7.91 10.39 -21.49
C GLU A 14 8.68 11.26 -20.50
N GLU A 15 7.97 12.13 -19.79
CA GLU A 15 8.52 13.02 -18.77
C GLU A 15 8.46 12.40 -17.36
N ASN A 16 8.02 11.14 -17.24
CA ASN A 16 7.85 10.50 -15.94
C ASN A 16 9.16 10.52 -15.12
N ILE A 17 9.10 11.21 -13.99
CA ILE A 17 10.19 11.31 -13.01
C ILE A 17 10.02 10.34 -11.83
N PHE A 18 8.87 9.66 -11.73
CA PHE A 18 8.54 8.80 -10.61
C PHE A 18 9.06 7.38 -10.82
N SER A 19 9.69 6.82 -9.81
CA SER A 19 10.15 5.41 -9.81
C SER A 19 9.05 4.42 -9.43
N ASP A 20 7.91 4.93 -8.93
CA ASP A 20 6.78 4.15 -8.40
C ASP A 20 5.48 4.80 -8.88
N ILE A 21 4.71 4.11 -9.68
CA ILE A 21 3.48 4.63 -10.30
C ILE A 21 2.28 3.79 -9.86
N VAL A 22 1.25 4.46 -9.39
CA VAL A 22 -0.04 3.86 -9.04
C VAL A 22 -0.93 3.81 -10.28
N ALA A 23 -1.51 2.64 -10.54
CA ALA A 23 -2.54 2.42 -11.54
C ALA A 23 -3.81 1.89 -10.86
N ASP A 24 -4.85 2.71 -10.83
CA ASP A 24 -6.18 2.37 -10.31
C ASP A 24 -6.94 1.61 -11.40
N VAL A 25 -6.78 0.28 -11.42
CA VAL A 25 -7.30 -0.53 -12.55
C VAL A 25 -8.79 -0.80 -12.48
N THR A 26 -9.43 -0.64 -11.30
CA THR A 26 -10.86 -0.88 -11.11
C THR A 26 -11.40 -0.19 -9.87
N HIS A 27 -12.65 0.22 -9.90
CA HIS A 27 -13.40 0.68 -8.73
C HIS A 27 -14.32 -0.40 -8.15
N GLN A 28 -14.33 -1.60 -8.71
CA GLN A 28 -15.09 -2.73 -8.17
C GLN A 28 -14.39 -3.32 -6.94
N CYS A 29 -15.18 -3.69 -5.92
CA CYS A 29 -14.69 -4.35 -4.71
C CYS A 29 -15.71 -5.35 -4.18
N ASN A 30 -15.21 -6.38 -3.51
CA ASN A 30 -16.00 -7.37 -2.78
C ASN A 30 -16.05 -7.11 -1.27
N MET A 31 -15.72 -5.90 -0.83
CA MET A 31 -15.78 -5.43 0.56
C MET A 31 -16.35 -4.01 0.63
N THR A 32 -16.83 -3.63 1.81
CA THR A 32 -17.46 -2.33 2.11
C THR A 32 -16.79 -1.60 3.28
N CYS A 33 -15.49 -1.77 3.45
CA CYS A 33 -14.72 -1.28 4.60
C CYS A 33 -15.04 0.17 4.98
N LYS A 34 -15.19 0.46 6.28
CA LYS A 34 -15.43 1.81 6.81
C LYS A 34 -14.28 2.80 6.52
N ASN A 35 -13.06 2.29 6.44
CA ASN A 35 -11.86 3.07 6.15
C ASN A 35 -11.57 3.24 4.64
N CYS A 36 -12.50 2.85 3.77
CA CYS A 36 -12.31 2.94 2.33
C CYS A 36 -12.35 4.39 1.84
N TYR A 37 -11.35 4.81 1.09
CA TYR A 37 -11.26 6.14 0.49
C TYR A 37 -11.86 6.21 -0.94
N ILE A 38 -12.29 5.08 -1.51
CA ILE A 38 -12.94 5.02 -2.82
C ILE A 38 -14.46 4.87 -2.63
N PRO A 39 -15.21 5.97 -2.60
CA PRO A 39 -16.65 5.93 -2.33
C PRO A 39 -17.48 5.51 -3.55
N ASN A 40 -17.02 5.88 -4.75
CA ASN A 40 -17.76 5.62 -5.98
C ASN A 40 -17.31 4.30 -6.63
N ARG A 41 -18.26 3.38 -6.85
CA ARG A 41 -18.03 2.08 -7.47
C ARG A 41 -18.49 2.03 -8.93
N ASP A 42 -19.12 3.08 -9.41
CA ASP A 42 -19.71 3.15 -10.74
C ASP A 42 -18.73 3.67 -11.81
N VAL A 43 -17.48 3.91 -11.42
CA VAL A 43 -16.42 4.30 -12.35
C VAL A 43 -16.01 3.09 -13.19
N PRO A 44 -15.96 3.25 -14.52
CA PRO A 44 -15.50 2.18 -15.41
C PRO A 44 -14.09 1.70 -15.08
N ASP A 45 -13.83 0.44 -15.36
CA ASP A 45 -12.48 -0.11 -15.26
C ASP A 45 -11.51 0.64 -16.20
N MET A 46 -10.28 0.83 -15.73
CA MET A 46 -9.21 1.47 -16.51
C MET A 46 -8.99 0.71 -17.84
N ASP A 47 -8.89 1.46 -18.92
CA ASP A 47 -8.53 0.92 -20.24
C ASP A 47 -7.07 0.44 -20.21
N ILE A 48 -6.91 -0.88 -20.36
CA ILE A 48 -5.61 -1.53 -20.24
C ILE A 48 -4.72 -1.29 -21.43
N ASP A 49 -5.27 -1.13 -22.62
CA ASP A 49 -4.48 -0.86 -23.81
C ASP A 49 -3.84 0.53 -23.68
N ARG A 50 -4.63 1.54 -23.33
CA ARG A 50 -4.12 2.89 -23.08
C ARG A 50 -3.14 2.94 -21.91
N MET A 51 -3.40 2.18 -20.82
CA MET A 51 -2.46 2.09 -19.69
C MET A 51 -1.11 1.50 -20.13
N ILE A 52 -1.12 0.43 -20.91
CA ILE A 52 0.11 -0.19 -21.39
C ILE A 52 0.86 0.74 -22.35
N ASP A 53 0.17 1.45 -23.22
CA ASP A 53 0.78 2.44 -24.10
C ASP A 53 1.41 3.59 -23.28
N CYS A 54 0.72 4.05 -22.23
CA CYS A 54 1.24 5.05 -21.32
C CYS A 54 2.55 4.59 -20.65
N ILE A 55 2.55 3.44 -19.96
CA ILE A 55 3.75 2.97 -19.23
C ILE A 55 4.90 2.56 -20.17
N ASN A 56 4.60 2.17 -21.40
CA ASN A 56 5.62 1.81 -22.39
C ASN A 56 6.44 3.03 -22.86
N ARG A 57 5.89 4.23 -22.66
CA ARG A 57 6.54 5.51 -22.96
C ARG A 57 7.42 6.02 -21.83
N PHE A 58 7.43 5.40 -20.65
CA PHE A 58 8.25 5.84 -19.53
C PHE A 58 9.75 5.73 -19.85
N PRO A 59 10.53 6.77 -19.53
CA PRO A 59 11.96 6.79 -19.85
C PRO A 59 12.77 5.79 -19.02
N ASN A 60 12.27 5.45 -17.82
CA ASN A 60 12.98 4.61 -16.87
C ASN A 60 12.14 3.41 -16.41
N ARG A 61 12.82 2.36 -15.97
CA ARG A 61 12.18 1.22 -15.36
C ARG A 61 11.47 1.61 -14.07
N THR A 62 10.17 1.42 -14.03
CA THR A 62 9.27 1.89 -12.97
C THR A 62 8.60 0.71 -12.28
N MET A 63 8.24 0.87 -11.00
CA MET A 63 7.39 -0.04 -10.26
C MET A 63 5.93 0.37 -10.49
N ILE A 64 5.14 -0.45 -11.14
CA ILE A 64 3.71 -0.22 -11.32
C ILE A 64 2.95 -0.86 -10.16
N ARG A 65 2.28 -0.04 -9.38
CA ARG A 65 1.39 -0.48 -8.29
C ARG A 65 -0.01 -0.67 -8.84
N ILE A 66 -0.38 -1.91 -9.01
CA ILE A 66 -1.74 -2.28 -9.41
C ILE A 66 -2.62 -2.16 -8.17
N ILE A 67 -3.45 -1.14 -8.14
CA ILE A 67 -4.43 -0.88 -7.08
C ILE A 67 -5.82 -0.69 -7.70
N GLY A 68 -6.71 -0.21 -6.90
CA GLY A 68 -8.09 0.10 -7.19
C GLY A 68 -8.89 -0.13 -5.93
N ALA A 69 -10.21 -0.32 -6.06
CA ALA A 69 -10.96 -0.80 -4.93
C ALA A 69 -10.51 -2.23 -4.56
N GLU A 70 -10.58 -3.17 -5.51
CA GLU A 70 -9.96 -4.50 -5.37
C GLU A 70 -9.55 -5.06 -6.74
N PRO A 71 -8.26 -5.02 -7.09
CA PRO A 71 -7.80 -5.42 -8.42
C PRO A 71 -8.12 -6.88 -8.78
N THR A 72 -8.21 -7.76 -7.79
CA THR A 72 -8.55 -9.17 -8.04
C THR A 72 -9.98 -9.37 -8.50
N MET A 73 -10.83 -8.35 -8.47
CA MET A 73 -12.16 -8.40 -9.08
C MET A 73 -12.10 -8.42 -10.61
N ARG A 74 -11.05 -7.88 -11.21
CA ARG A 74 -10.85 -7.95 -12.66
C ARG A 74 -10.54 -9.37 -13.12
N ASN A 75 -11.28 -9.83 -14.11
CA ASN A 75 -11.09 -11.16 -14.70
C ASN A 75 -9.79 -11.26 -15.53
N ASP A 76 -9.33 -10.13 -16.04
CA ASP A 76 -8.13 -10.00 -16.89
C ASP A 76 -6.86 -9.61 -16.09
N LEU A 77 -6.90 -9.56 -14.74
CA LEU A 77 -5.77 -9.15 -13.91
C LEU A 77 -4.46 -9.88 -14.25
N LEU A 78 -4.52 -11.17 -14.52
CA LEU A 78 -3.33 -11.95 -14.89
C LEU A 78 -2.72 -11.44 -16.19
N LYS A 79 -3.56 -11.15 -17.19
CA LYS A 79 -3.12 -10.57 -18.47
C LYS A 79 -2.54 -9.17 -18.29
N ILE A 80 -3.14 -8.35 -17.41
CA ILE A 80 -2.61 -7.02 -17.03
C ILE A 80 -1.18 -7.16 -16.49
N ILE A 81 -0.96 -8.05 -15.52
CA ILE A 81 0.36 -8.30 -14.93
C ILE A 81 1.36 -8.74 -16.01
N GLU A 82 0.99 -9.71 -16.86
CA GLU A 82 1.84 -10.22 -17.95
C GLU A 82 2.23 -9.09 -18.91
N ARG A 83 1.30 -8.23 -19.28
CA ARG A 83 1.53 -7.10 -20.19
C ARG A 83 2.46 -6.05 -19.58
N ILE A 84 2.22 -5.65 -18.30
CA ILE A 84 3.13 -4.75 -17.58
C ILE A 84 4.55 -5.36 -17.52
N ARG A 85 4.65 -6.65 -17.25
CA ARG A 85 5.95 -7.33 -17.20
C ARG A 85 6.64 -7.41 -18.58
N ALA A 86 5.88 -7.45 -19.66
CA ALA A 86 6.39 -7.44 -21.03
C ALA A 86 7.04 -6.11 -21.43
N THR A 87 6.57 -4.97 -20.87
CA THR A 87 7.19 -3.65 -21.07
C THR A 87 8.52 -3.48 -20.32
N GLY A 88 8.96 -4.46 -19.52
CA GLY A 88 10.19 -4.36 -18.72
C GLY A 88 9.99 -3.79 -17.32
N HIS A 89 8.84 -3.22 -17.02
CA HIS A 89 8.51 -2.68 -15.70
C HIS A 89 8.31 -3.78 -14.67
N ARG A 90 8.39 -3.42 -13.38
CA ARG A 90 7.99 -4.28 -12.26
C ARG A 90 6.56 -3.98 -11.88
N CYS A 91 5.89 -4.93 -11.20
CA CYS A 91 4.58 -4.66 -10.64
C CYS A 91 4.40 -5.22 -9.23
N THR A 92 3.60 -4.50 -8.46
CA THR A 92 3.12 -4.86 -7.12
C THR A 92 1.61 -4.91 -7.16
N LEU A 93 1.02 -5.90 -6.53
CA LEU A 93 -0.42 -5.99 -6.34
C LEU A 93 -0.77 -5.54 -4.92
N LEU A 94 -1.64 -4.53 -4.80
CA LEU A 94 -2.25 -4.15 -3.53
C LEU A 94 -3.66 -4.73 -3.50
N THR A 95 -3.98 -5.49 -2.46
CA THR A 95 -5.24 -6.26 -2.42
C THR A 95 -5.76 -6.42 -0.99
N ASN A 96 -7.08 -6.55 -0.88
CA ASN A 96 -7.70 -7.00 0.37
C ASN A 96 -7.40 -8.48 0.67
N GLY A 97 -6.92 -9.24 -0.28
CA GLY A 97 -6.42 -10.60 -0.11
C GLY A 97 -7.47 -11.71 -0.10
N LEU A 98 -8.77 -11.42 -0.16
CA LEU A 98 -9.80 -12.48 -0.05
C LEU A 98 -9.64 -13.57 -1.12
N LYS A 99 -9.40 -13.21 -2.38
CA LYS A 99 -9.18 -14.19 -3.46
C LYS A 99 -7.84 -14.95 -3.34
N LEU A 100 -6.88 -14.41 -2.58
CA LEU A 100 -5.57 -15.02 -2.37
C LEU A 100 -5.61 -16.17 -1.34
N ALA A 101 -6.74 -16.40 -0.68
CA ALA A 101 -6.97 -17.63 0.07
C ALA A 101 -6.95 -18.89 -0.82
N SER A 102 -7.15 -18.74 -2.13
CA SER A 102 -6.96 -19.80 -3.12
C SER A 102 -5.48 -19.92 -3.54
N ASN A 103 -4.79 -20.96 -3.07
CA ASN A 103 -3.40 -21.21 -3.49
C ASN A 103 -3.26 -21.37 -5.02
N LYS A 104 -4.26 -21.96 -5.68
CA LYS A 104 -4.29 -22.08 -7.15
C LYS A 104 -4.27 -20.70 -7.82
N TYR A 105 -5.01 -19.74 -7.27
CA TYR A 105 -5.02 -18.38 -7.80
C TYR A 105 -3.68 -17.67 -7.57
N VAL A 106 -3.11 -17.81 -6.37
CA VAL A 106 -1.80 -17.24 -6.01
C VAL A 106 -0.68 -17.81 -6.91
N ALA A 107 -0.69 -19.10 -7.18
CA ALA A 107 0.26 -19.73 -8.13
C ALA A 107 0.13 -19.17 -9.56
N ARG A 108 -1.08 -18.83 -10.01
CA ARG A 108 -1.29 -18.18 -11.32
C ARG A 108 -0.73 -16.75 -11.34
N LEU A 109 -0.90 -15.97 -10.27
CA LEU A 109 -0.28 -14.65 -10.13
C LEU A 109 1.26 -14.75 -10.20
N LYS A 110 1.85 -15.77 -9.58
CA LYS A 110 3.29 -16.04 -9.67
C LYS A 110 3.73 -16.38 -11.09
N LYS A 111 2.95 -17.23 -11.77
CA LYS A 111 3.20 -17.57 -13.18
C LYS A 111 3.11 -16.35 -14.10
N ALA A 112 2.20 -15.42 -13.84
CA ALA A 112 2.10 -14.13 -14.53
C ALA A 112 3.29 -13.19 -14.24
N ARG A 113 4.28 -13.63 -13.44
CA ARG A 113 5.51 -12.91 -13.08
C ARG A 113 5.28 -11.72 -12.12
N LEU A 114 4.18 -11.74 -11.36
CA LEU A 114 4.05 -10.85 -10.20
C LEU A 114 5.13 -11.22 -9.18
N SER A 115 5.80 -10.23 -8.61
CA SER A 115 6.89 -10.45 -7.65
C SER A 115 6.54 -10.00 -6.23
N HIS A 116 5.65 -9.04 -6.08
CA HIS A 116 5.37 -8.35 -4.83
C HIS A 116 3.87 -8.28 -4.58
N VAL A 117 3.46 -8.59 -3.36
CA VAL A 117 2.07 -8.48 -2.90
C VAL A 117 2.03 -7.65 -1.61
N TYR A 118 1.18 -6.65 -1.61
CA TYR A 118 0.76 -5.93 -0.42
C TYR A 118 -0.65 -6.37 -0.05
N ILE A 119 -0.82 -6.96 1.14
CA ILE A 119 -2.12 -7.41 1.64
C ILE A 119 -2.59 -6.57 2.83
N SER A 120 -3.87 -6.15 2.81
CA SER A 120 -4.49 -5.46 3.94
C SER A 120 -4.93 -6.44 5.02
N LEU A 121 -4.49 -6.19 6.27
CA LEU A 121 -4.73 -7.06 7.44
C LEU A 121 -5.17 -6.25 8.67
N ASN A 122 -6.28 -5.50 8.58
CA ASN A 122 -6.72 -4.59 9.63
C ASN A 122 -7.12 -5.30 10.93
N GLY A 123 -7.69 -6.50 10.83
CA GLY A 123 -8.08 -7.30 11.98
C GLY A 123 -7.03 -8.32 12.45
N VAL A 124 -5.89 -8.46 11.72
CA VAL A 124 -4.85 -9.45 11.99
C VAL A 124 -5.42 -10.88 12.05
N ASP A 125 -5.66 -11.42 13.25
CA ASP A 125 -6.29 -12.73 13.50
C ASP A 125 -7.59 -12.63 14.31
N ASN A 126 -8.16 -11.42 14.44
CA ASN A 126 -9.37 -11.13 15.19
C ASN A 126 -10.53 -10.76 14.25
N ASN A 127 -11.61 -11.55 14.29
CA ASN A 127 -12.79 -11.33 13.47
C ASN A 127 -13.60 -10.09 13.89
N ASP A 128 -13.63 -9.74 15.17
CA ASP A 128 -14.40 -8.61 15.66
C ASP A 128 -13.77 -7.29 15.18
N TRP A 129 -12.43 -7.23 15.14
CA TRP A 129 -11.73 -6.10 14.52
C TRP A 129 -11.97 -6.00 13.01
N TYR A 130 -12.01 -7.14 12.32
CA TYR A 130 -12.35 -7.15 10.89
C TYR A 130 -13.79 -6.70 10.65
N GLU A 131 -14.73 -7.15 11.47
CA GLU A 131 -16.12 -6.75 11.37
C GLU A 131 -16.28 -5.25 11.61
N GLU A 132 -15.59 -4.72 12.64
CA GLU A 132 -15.66 -3.29 12.98
C GLU A 132 -15.01 -2.41 11.90
N ILE A 133 -13.87 -2.78 11.35
CA ILE A 133 -13.10 -1.93 10.44
C ILE A 133 -13.44 -2.22 8.97
N ASP A 134 -13.56 -3.49 8.63
CA ASP A 134 -13.70 -3.97 7.24
C ASP A 134 -15.12 -4.46 6.91
N GLU A 135 -16.06 -4.41 7.86
CA GLU A 135 -17.45 -4.89 7.76
C GLU A 135 -17.57 -6.35 7.30
N LEU A 136 -16.57 -7.18 7.64
CA LEU A 136 -16.52 -8.58 7.20
C LEU A 136 -15.68 -9.45 8.14
N ARG A 137 -16.26 -10.48 8.72
CA ARG A 137 -15.54 -11.47 9.54
C ARG A 137 -14.69 -12.41 8.67
N CYS A 138 -13.44 -12.09 8.43
CA CYS A 138 -12.61 -12.75 7.43
C CYS A 138 -11.20 -13.18 7.91
N ALA A 139 -10.94 -13.21 9.23
CA ALA A 139 -9.61 -13.51 9.77
C ALA A 139 -8.99 -14.79 9.20
N LYS A 140 -9.73 -15.91 9.19
CA LYS A 140 -9.23 -17.20 8.66
C LYS A 140 -8.86 -17.11 7.18
N VAL A 141 -9.66 -16.41 6.37
CA VAL A 141 -9.43 -16.21 4.93
C VAL A 141 -8.18 -15.38 4.70
N LYS A 142 -8.01 -14.32 5.47
CA LYS A 142 -6.82 -13.45 5.40
C LYS A 142 -5.53 -14.17 5.81
N ILE A 143 -5.58 -14.96 6.88
CA ILE A 143 -4.43 -15.79 7.30
C ILE A 143 -4.08 -16.81 6.22
N MET A 144 -5.06 -17.48 5.62
CA MET A 144 -4.81 -18.39 4.51
C MET A 144 -4.16 -17.67 3.32
N ALA A 145 -4.65 -16.49 2.96
CA ALA A 145 -4.06 -15.66 1.91
C ALA A 145 -2.59 -15.32 2.22
N LEU A 146 -2.31 -14.86 3.44
CA LEU A 146 -0.97 -14.56 3.93
C LEU A 146 -0.02 -15.76 3.75
N LYS A 147 -0.45 -16.94 4.18
CA LYS A 147 0.32 -18.20 4.04
C LYS A 147 0.56 -18.56 2.58
N ASN A 148 -0.44 -18.45 1.72
CA ASN A 148 -0.31 -18.75 0.30
C ASN A 148 0.66 -17.79 -0.40
N ILE A 149 0.60 -16.49 -0.08
CA ILE A 149 1.53 -15.49 -0.62
C ILE A 149 2.97 -15.85 -0.24
N TYR A 150 3.20 -16.15 1.04
CA TYR A 150 4.53 -16.50 1.55
C TYR A 150 5.04 -17.82 0.97
N ALA A 151 4.21 -18.87 0.93
CA ALA A 151 4.56 -20.18 0.37
C ALA A 151 4.94 -20.10 -1.13
N ASN A 152 4.31 -19.19 -1.88
CA ASN A 152 4.65 -18.94 -3.29
C ASN A 152 5.82 -17.95 -3.47
N LYS A 153 6.54 -17.61 -2.38
CA LYS A 153 7.76 -16.80 -2.42
C LYS A 153 7.57 -15.43 -3.08
N PHE A 154 6.50 -14.75 -2.73
CA PHE A 154 6.34 -13.34 -3.05
C PHE A 154 7.11 -12.49 -2.04
N ILE A 155 7.57 -11.33 -2.47
CA ILE A 155 7.91 -10.24 -1.53
C ILE A 155 6.59 -9.83 -0.89
N LEU A 156 6.54 -9.91 0.44
CA LEU A 156 5.32 -9.74 1.22
C LEU A 156 5.35 -8.45 2.03
N ASP A 157 4.44 -7.57 1.72
CA ASP A 157 4.10 -6.41 2.56
C ASP A 157 2.71 -6.61 3.14
N THR A 158 2.52 -6.21 4.39
CA THR A 158 1.21 -6.12 5.02
C THR A 158 0.88 -4.68 5.38
N GLY A 159 -0.39 -4.31 5.31
CA GLY A 159 -0.88 -3.03 5.78
C GLY A 159 -1.96 -3.21 6.83
N THR A 160 -1.78 -2.57 7.98
CA THR A 160 -2.74 -2.57 9.07
C THR A 160 -3.05 -1.12 9.44
N ILE A 161 -4.30 -0.74 9.34
CA ILE A 161 -4.78 0.54 9.85
C ILE A 161 -5.08 0.34 11.34
N ILE A 162 -4.53 1.22 12.17
CA ILE A 162 -4.78 1.24 13.60
C ILE A 162 -5.89 2.25 13.88
N VAL A 163 -6.98 1.74 14.39
CA VAL A 163 -8.14 2.51 14.84
C VAL A 163 -8.11 2.56 16.36
N LYS A 164 -7.96 3.76 16.89
CA LYS A 164 -7.79 4.01 18.32
C LYS A 164 -8.90 3.37 19.16
N GLY A 165 -8.50 2.60 20.16
CA GLY A 165 -9.42 1.89 21.06
C GLY A 165 -10.05 0.61 20.48
N ILE A 166 -9.79 0.28 19.20
CA ILE A 166 -10.34 -0.92 18.56
C ILE A 166 -9.26 -1.99 18.39
N ASN A 167 -8.20 -1.70 17.64
CA ASN A 167 -7.16 -2.68 17.32
C ASN A 167 -5.76 -2.22 17.75
N ASP A 168 -5.64 -1.52 18.84
CA ASP A 168 -4.38 -0.99 19.39
C ASP A 168 -3.32 -2.09 19.59
N GLU A 169 -3.73 -3.32 19.86
CA GLU A 169 -2.83 -4.47 20.02
C GLU A 169 -2.40 -5.10 18.68
N ALA A 170 -2.87 -4.59 17.56
CA ALA A 170 -2.59 -5.18 16.25
C ALA A 170 -1.08 -5.33 15.94
N PRO A 171 -0.18 -4.40 16.33
CA PRO A 171 1.25 -4.57 16.09
C PRO A 171 1.82 -5.82 16.77
N GLN A 172 1.53 -6.01 18.05
CA GLN A 172 1.99 -7.19 18.81
C GLN A 172 1.36 -8.47 18.27
N ARG A 173 0.07 -8.46 17.99
CA ARG A 173 -0.65 -9.64 17.43
C ARG A 173 -0.13 -10.00 16.05
N MET A 174 0.22 -9.01 15.21
CA MET A 174 0.83 -9.26 13.90
C MET A 174 2.17 -9.98 14.03
N LEU A 175 3.07 -9.53 14.91
CA LEU A 175 4.33 -10.23 15.16
C LEU A 175 4.12 -11.67 15.66
N ASN A 176 3.15 -11.87 16.55
CA ASN A 176 2.79 -13.20 17.07
C ASN A 176 2.22 -14.10 15.96
N LEU A 177 1.36 -13.56 15.09
CA LEU A 177 0.82 -14.27 13.93
C LEU A 177 1.94 -14.71 12.98
N LEU A 178 2.81 -13.79 12.58
CA LEU A 178 3.91 -14.10 11.65
C LEU A 178 4.87 -15.14 12.24
N LYS A 179 5.18 -15.03 13.53
CA LYS A 179 6.01 -16.02 14.24
C LYS A 179 5.34 -17.39 14.25
N ARG A 180 4.05 -17.47 14.57
CA ARG A 180 3.26 -18.72 14.60
C ARG A 180 3.22 -19.41 13.23
N GLU A 181 3.10 -18.61 12.16
CA GLU A 181 3.05 -19.12 10.78
C GLU A 181 4.45 -19.26 10.13
N ASN A 182 5.54 -19.08 10.91
CA ASN A 182 6.92 -19.15 10.44
C ASN A 182 7.23 -18.21 9.25
N ILE A 183 6.62 -17.03 9.23
CA ILE A 183 6.83 -16.02 8.21
C ILE A 183 7.91 -15.05 8.67
N VAL A 184 8.96 -14.89 7.88
CA VAL A 184 10.07 -13.96 8.10
C VAL A 184 10.27 -13.07 6.86
N HIS A 185 11.03 -12.00 7.01
CA HIS A 185 11.33 -11.05 5.93
C HIS A 185 10.12 -10.32 5.32
N ALA A 186 8.95 -10.38 5.98
CA ALA A 186 7.81 -9.56 5.61
C ALA A 186 8.00 -8.11 6.08
N VAL A 187 7.34 -7.18 5.41
CA VAL A 187 7.24 -5.78 5.85
C VAL A 187 5.86 -5.54 6.44
N CYS A 188 5.79 -5.21 7.72
CA CYS A 188 4.55 -4.82 8.40
C CYS A 188 4.44 -3.31 8.44
N ARG A 189 3.42 -2.77 7.79
CA ARG A 189 3.13 -1.34 7.77
C ARG A 189 1.94 -1.06 8.67
N PHE A 190 2.16 -0.28 9.71
CA PHE A 190 1.11 0.23 10.59
C PHE A 190 0.83 1.68 10.22
N LYS A 191 -0.44 2.01 10.05
CA LYS A 191 -0.90 3.33 9.61
C LYS A 191 -2.01 3.81 10.54
N ASN A 192 -2.10 5.11 10.71
CA ASN A 192 -3.30 5.72 11.28
C ASN A 192 -4.47 5.67 10.29
N VAL A 193 -5.67 6.02 10.74
CA VAL A 193 -6.86 6.15 9.87
C VAL A 193 -6.64 7.35 8.96
N GLY A 194 -6.90 7.18 7.65
CA GLY A 194 -6.85 8.30 6.71
C GLY A 194 -8.08 9.19 6.84
N GLN A 195 -7.92 10.48 6.59
CA GLN A 195 -9.02 11.47 6.68
C GLN A 195 -10.12 11.30 5.61
N LEU A 196 -9.95 10.36 4.69
CA LEU A 196 -10.82 10.21 3.52
C LEU A 196 -11.89 9.12 3.67
N GLY A 197 -11.76 8.21 4.64
CA GLY A 197 -12.71 7.11 4.82
C GLY A 197 -13.99 7.53 5.55
N ARG A 198 -15.05 6.72 5.38
CA ARG A 198 -16.29 6.88 6.17
C ARG A 198 -16.04 6.89 7.68
N TYR A 199 -15.03 6.15 8.12
CA TYR A 199 -14.65 6.04 9.53
C TYR A 199 -14.37 7.40 10.16
N MET A 200 -13.62 8.27 9.48
CA MET A 200 -13.32 9.62 9.97
C MET A 200 -14.53 10.56 9.92
N LYS A 201 -15.45 10.34 8.99
CA LYS A 201 -16.68 11.13 8.90
C LYS A 201 -17.68 10.79 10.01
N GLU A 202 -17.66 9.54 10.47
CA GLU A 202 -18.61 9.03 11.48
C GLU A 202 -18.07 9.13 12.91
N SER A 203 -16.76 8.92 13.11
CA SER A 203 -16.13 8.80 14.45
C SER A 203 -15.39 10.05 14.95
N GLY A 204 -15.25 11.11 14.16
CA GLY A 204 -14.60 12.33 14.59
C GLY A 204 -13.10 12.20 14.90
N ASP A 205 -12.61 12.82 15.98
CA ASP A 205 -11.18 13.01 16.29
C ASP A 205 -10.46 11.78 16.90
N GLU A 206 -10.92 10.56 16.67
CA GLU A 206 -10.35 9.34 17.27
C GLU A 206 -9.11 8.78 16.53
N ASN A 207 -8.47 9.59 15.74
CA ASN A 207 -7.26 9.16 15.03
C ASN A 207 -6.01 9.32 15.91
N TYR A 208 -5.03 8.44 15.70
CA TYR A 208 -3.71 8.61 16.29
C TYR A 208 -2.91 9.66 15.54
N THR A 209 -2.26 10.58 16.28
CA THR A 209 -1.17 11.37 15.73
C THR A 209 0.04 10.48 15.46
N GLN A 210 1.01 10.99 14.71
CA GLN A 210 2.23 10.26 14.44
C GLN A 210 3.00 9.90 15.70
N GLU A 211 3.10 10.83 16.63
CA GLU A 211 3.74 10.64 17.94
C GLU A 211 3.05 9.54 18.73
N GLN A 212 1.73 9.62 18.84
CA GLN A 212 0.92 8.61 19.52
C GLN A 212 1.08 7.22 18.88
N MET A 213 1.14 7.14 17.55
CA MET A 213 1.40 5.89 16.84
C MET A 213 2.78 5.32 17.15
N ILE A 214 3.80 6.16 17.26
CA ILE A 214 5.16 5.71 17.61
C ILE A 214 5.21 5.23 19.06
N THR A 215 4.58 5.95 19.98
CA THR A 215 4.47 5.53 21.39
C THR A 215 3.74 4.18 21.49
N LEU A 216 2.61 4.03 20.80
CA LEU A 216 1.89 2.76 20.76
C LEU A 216 2.77 1.62 20.21
N LEU A 217 3.41 1.85 19.08
CA LEU A 217 4.28 0.84 18.44
C LEU A 217 5.46 0.48 19.34
N SER A 218 6.15 1.45 19.90
CA SER A 218 7.25 1.26 20.84
C SER A 218 6.87 0.28 21.95
N LYS A 219 5.75 0.54 22.58
CA LYS A 219 5.20 -0.30 23.65
C LYS A 219 4.82 -1.70 23.17
N GLN A 220 4.20 -1.83 22.01
CA GLN A 220 3.68 -3.09 21.48
C GLN A 220 4.78 -4.01 20.91
N VAL A 221 5.80 -3.44 20.29
CA VAL A 221 6.87 -4.24 19.65
C VAL A 221 8.16 -4.31 20.47
N GLY A 222 8.23 -3.59 21.59
CA GLY A 222 9.38 -3.61 22.51
C GLY A 222 10.63 -2.98 21.93
N VAL A 223 10.49 -1.85 21.26
CA VAL A 223 11.57 -1.05 20.67
C VAL A 223 11.42 0.39 21.15
N SER A 224 12.51 1.11 21.47
CA SER A 224 12.42 2.48 21.96
C SER A 224 11.85 3.45 20.90
N GLU A 225 11.16 4.49 21.36
CA GLU A 225 10.63 5.54 20.48
C GLU A 225 11.75 6.23 19.70
N ASP A 226 12.87 6.54 20.35
CA ASP A 226 14.05 7.17 19.74
C ASP A 226 14.57 6.34 18.55
N TYR A 227 14.62 5.00 18.70
CA TYR A 227 15.02 4.11 17.62
C TYR A 227 14.04 4.15 16.45
N ILE A 228 12.72 4.19 16.72
CA ILE A 228 11.70 4.30 15.67
C ILE A 228 11.84 5.64 14.95
N TRP A 229 12.02 6.74 15.69
CA TRP A 229 12.22 8.06 15.12
C TRP A 229 13.49 8.16 14.29
N GLU A 230 14.59 7.61 14.78
CA GLU A 230 15.85 7.56 14.03
C GLU A 230 15.67 6.90 12.66
N TRP A 231 15.03 5.73 12.61
CA TRP A 231 14.81 5.03 11.35
C TRP A 231 13.76 5.70 10.46
N LYS A 232 12.76 6.33 11.04
CA LYS A 232 11.74 7.07 10.28
C LYS A 232 12.32 8.29 9.58
N SER A 233 13.29 8.94 10.17
CA SER A 233 13.94 10.14 9.62
C SER A 233 15.07 9.83 8.64
N LYS A 234 15.57 8.58 8.60
CA LYS A 234 16.66 8.20 7.68
C LYS A 234 16.17 8.24 6.22
N PRO A 235 16.77 9.09 5.39
CA PRO A 235 16.50 9.05 3.96
C PRO A 235 16.97 7.72 3.35
N ILE A 236 16.29 7.24 2.35
CA ILE A 236 16.55 5.95 1.67
C ILE A 236 17.98 5.88 1.07
N TYR A 237 18.63 7.02 0.87
CA TYR A 237 19.81 7.17 0.03
C TYR A 237 21.11 7.50 0.75
N GLN A 238 21.17 7.39 2.05
CA GLN A 238 22.44 7.64 2.74
C GLN A 238 23.43 6.45 2.72
N ASN A 239 23.08 5.34 2.11
CA ASN A 239 24.02 4.24 1.94
C ASN A 239 24.46 4.17 0.48
N ASP A 240 25.70 4.54 0.23
CA ASP A 240 26.41 4.33 -1.04
C ASP A 240 26.52 2.83 -1.42
N HIS A 241 26.03 1.93 -0.57
CA HIS A 241 25.95 0.48 -0.77
C HIS A 241 24.56 -0.03 -1.18
N VAL A 242 23.71 0.82 -1.70
CA VAL A 242 22.33 0.46 -2.10
C VAL A 242 22.28 -0.54 -3.27
N GLU A 243 23.36 -0.69 -4.02
CA GLU A 243 23.35 -1.59 -5.18
C GLU A 243 23.17 -3.06 -4.80
N GLU A 244 23.73 -3.54 -3.71
CA GLU A 244 23.60 -4.95 -3.30
C GLU A 244 22.32 -5.24 -2.50
N SER A 245 21.83 -4.31 -1.70
CA SER A 245 20.58 -4.49 -0.97
C SER A 245 19.33 -4.27 -1.83
N SER A 246 19.46 -3.63 -2.98
CA SER A 246 18.37 -3.33 -3.90
C SER A 246 17.76 -4.57 -4.55
N PHE A 247 18.45 -5.71 -4.55
CA PHE A 247 17.92 -6.96 -5.06
C PHE A 247 16.88 -7.62 -4.15
N MET A 248 16.88 -7.35 -2.86
CA MET A 248 15.96 -7.98 -1.90
C MET A 248 14.71 -7.16 -1.62
N PHE A 249 14.76 -5.84 -1.80
CA PHE A 249 13.61 -4.97 -1.57
C PHE A 249 13.46 -4.04 -2.77
N PRO A 250 12.31 -4.09 -3.48
CA PRO A 250 12.04 -3.08 -4.48
C PRO A 250 12.22 -1.71 -3.84
N LEU A 251 12.84 -0.80 -4.56
CA LEU A 251 12.97 0.61 -4.19
C LEU A 251 11.57 1.19 -3.94
N ASP A 252 11.05 0.96 -2.74
CA ASP A 252 9.83 1.62 -2.29
C ASP A 252 10.25 3.00 -1.79
N PRO A 253 9.80 4.08 -2.40
CA PRO A 253 10.07 5.43 -1.92
C PRO A 253 9.57 5.65 -0.50
N ASN A 254 8.61 4.85 -0.04
CA ASN A 254 8.23 4.78 1.36
C ASN A 254 9.06 3.77 2.18
N ALA A 255 10.18 3.31 1.66
CA ALA A 255 11.08 2.45 2.42
C ALA A 255 11.85 3.22 3.51
N ALA A 256 11.96 4.54 3.40
CA ALA A 256 12.35 5.36 4.54
C ALA A 256 11.43 5.03 5.72
N GLY A 257 11.99 4.93 6.89
CA GLY A 257 11.24 4.74 8.11
C GLY A 257 10.82 3.30 8.42
N LYS A 258 11.46 2.29 7.87
CA LYS A 258 11.32 0.91 8.37
C LYS A 258 12.58 0.47 9.11
N PHE A 259 12.38 -0.29 10.15
CA PHE A 259 13.44 -0.92 10.92
C PHE A 259 13.24 -2.43 11.01
N LEU A 260 14.36 -3.16 11.14
CA LEU A 260 14.35 -4.60 11.32
C LEU A 260 14.12 -4.92 12.81
N HIS A 261 13.00 -5.55 13.12
CA HIS A 261 12.72 -6.08 14.43
C HIS A 261 13.49 -7.40 14.66
N ARG A 262 13.84 -7.71 15.91
CA ARG A 262 14.55 -8.95 16.31
C ARG A 262 13.87 -10.26 15.87
N SER A 263 12.61 -10.23 15.47
CA SER A 263 11.89 -11.37 14.88
C SER A 263 12.20 -11.62 13.40
N GLY A 264 13.05 -10.82 12.76
CA GLY A 264 13.31 -10.90 11.32
C GLY A 264 12.23 -10.23 10.47
N ILE A 265 11.33 -9.46 11.06
CA ILE A 265 10.26 -8.72 10.40
C ILE A 265 10.65 -7.25 10.28
N TRP A 266 10.42 -6.67 9.12
CA TRP A 266 10.55 -5.23 8.92
C TRP A 266 9.30 -4.52 9.39
N ILE A 267 9.44 -3.49 10.19
CA ILE A 267 8.33 -2.68 10.70
C ILE A 267 8.43 -1.28 10.12
N LYS A 268 7.30 -0.76 9.65
CA LYS A 268 7.16 0.59 9.14
C LYS A 268 5.97 1.28 9.79
N VAL A 269 6.22 2.47 10.33
CA VAL A 269 5.18 3.42 10.71
C VAL A 269 4.89 4.29 9.49
N ALA A 270 3.72 4.17 8.93
CA ALA A 270 3.29 5.00 7.82
C ALA A 270 2.24 5.99 8.35
N ASP A 271 2.45 7.24 8.05
CA ASP A 271 1.50 8.30 8.27
C ASP A 271 0.63 8.41 7.03
N TRP A 272 -0.68 8.36 7.22
CA TRP A 272 -1.64 8.59 6.15
C TRP A 272 -2.31 9.94 6.33
N ASP A 273 -1.54 10.92 6.70
CA ASP A 273 -2.02 12.29 6.76
C ASP A 273 -1.97 12.91 5.36
N VAL A 274 -3.05 12.76 4.65
CA VAL A 274 -3.25 13.38 3.33
C VAL A 274 -3.51 14.89 3.47
N GLY A 275 -3.80 15.35 4.71
CA GLY A 275 -4.28 16.70 4.97
C GLY A 275 -3.20 17.77 5.09
N ASN A 276 -2.03 17.44 5.62
CA ASN A 276 -1.13 18.47 6.18
C ASN A 276 0.30 18.47 5.61
N LYS A 277 0.64 17.60 4.66
CA LYS A 277 1.96 17.66 4.05
C LYS A 277 1.95 18.57 2.82
N PRO A 278 2.91 19.48 2.73
CA PRO A 278 3.10 20.18 1.48
C PRO A 278 3.31 19.15 0.39
N THR A 279 2.63 19.33 -0.70
CA THR A 279 2.82 18.56 -1.90
C THR A 279 4.28 18.60 -2.27
N ALA A 280 4.82 17.42 -2.52
CA ALA A 280 6.21 17.32 -2.87
C ALA A 280 6.47 18.03 -4.19
N PHE A 281 7.36 18.98 -4.18
CA PHE A 281 7.90 19.56 -5.42
C PHE A 281 8.42 18.44 -6.34
N PRO A 282 8.48 18.66 -7.66
CA PRO A 282 9.11 17.72 -8.57
C PRO A 282 10.43 17.21 -8.00
N GLY A 283 10.54 15.88 -7.87
CA GLY A 283 11.73 15.22 -7.28
C GLY A 283 11.66 14.95 -5.76
N GLN A 284 10.70 15.49 -5.02
CA GLN A 284 10.54 15.20 -3.59
C GLN A 284 9.69 13.95 -3.32
N THR A 285 8.74 13.62 -4.18
CA THR A 285 8.06 12.33 -4.15
C THR A 285 8.54 11.45 -5.28
N ARG A 286 8.60 10.16 -5.00
CA ARG A 286 8.93 9.14 -6.02
C ARG A 286 7.72 8.39 -6.49
N ARG A 287 6.55 8.71 -5.94
CA ARG A 287 5.31 8.07 -6.28
C ARG A 287 4.42 9.02 -7.06
N GLY A 288 4.10 8.60 -8.26
CA GLY A 288 3.08 9.19 -9.09
C GLY A 288 1.88 8.26 -9.28
N ARG A 289 0.94 8.71 -10.06
CA ARG A 289 -0.21 7.92 -10.52
C ARG A 289 -0.50 8.20 -11.99
N ILE A 290 -1.16 7.25 -12.62
CA ILE A 290 -1.78 7.45 -13.95
C ILE A 290 -3.12 8.16 -13.73
N THR A 291 -3.34 9.28 -14.41
CA THR A 291 -4.61 10.01 -14.41
C THR A 291 -5.62 9.39 -15.38
N GLU A 292 -6.85 9.89 -15.39
CA GLU A 292 -7.89 9.45 -16.33
C GLU A 292 -7.51 9.69 -17.80
N ASP A 293 -6.74 10.74 -18.06
CA ASP A 293 -6.23 11.08 -19.39
C ASP A 293 -4.92 10.37 -19.75
N PHE A 294 -4.47 9.45 -18.89
CA PHE A 294 -3.21 8.69 -19.05
C PHE A 294 -1.96 9.57 -19.01
N LYS A 295 -2.03 10.68 -18.32
CA LYS A 295 -0.89 11.48 -17.88
C LYS A 295 -0.38 11.00 -16.52
N ILE A 296 0.72 11.55 -16.07
CA ILE A 296 1.33 11.20 -14.80
C ILE A 296 1.26 12.38 -13.84
N ALA A 297 0.65 12.17 -12.68
CA ALA A 297 0.54 13.19 -11.63
C ALA A 297 1.14 12.69 -10.31
N PRO A 298 1.50 13.58 -9.36
CA PRO A 298 1.86 13.18 -8.00
C PRO A 298 0.74 12.40 -7.31
N PHE A 299 1.10 11.40 -6.53
CA PHE A 299 0.12 10.42 -6.02
C PHE A 299 -0.74 11.05 -4.94
N PHE A 300 -1.18 11.65 -4.39
CA PHE A 300 -2.17 12.10 -3.39
C PHE A 300 -2.85 13.43 -3.71
N GLU A 301 -2.30 14.24 -4.59
CA GLU A 301 -2.85 15.55 -4.89
C GLU A 301 -4.25 15.49 -5.53
N HIS A 302 -4.46 14.52 -6.40
CA HIS A 302 -5.75 14.32 -7.06
C HIS A 302 -6.90 13.97 -6.11
N VAL A 303 -6.59 13.35 -4.97
CA VAL A 303 -7.60 12.99 -3.96
C VAL A 303 -8.19 14.22 -3.28
N LYS A 304 -7.46 15.34 -3.29
CA LYS A 304 -7.92 16.63 -2.74
C LYS A 304 -8.73 17.44 -3.74
N LEU A 305 -8.38 17.33 -5.03
CA LEU A 305 -9.09 18.06 -6.09
C LEU A 305 -10.50 17.51 -6.32
N ASN A 306 -10.74 16.27 -5.95
CA ASN A 306 -12.03 15.59 -6.09
C ASN A 306 -12.77 15.49 -4.76
N GLU A 307 -13.01 16.59 -4.05
CA GLU A 307 -14.00 16.63 -2.95
C GLU A 307 -15.43 16.24 -3.40
N GLY A 308 -15.63 16.12 -4.68
CA GLY A 308 -16.85 15.61 -5.34
C GLY A 308 -16.84 14.11 -5.66
N GLY A 309 -15.81 13.40 -5.30
CA GLY A 309 -15.76 11.92 -5.44
C GLY A 309 -15.12 11.46 -6.75
N TYR A 310 -14.26 10.50 -6.60
CA TYR A 310 -14.16 9.44 -7.58
C TYR A 310 -15.51 8.74 -7.69
#